data_dd9cf25ff2a8e3d9faa0f9747871e34d
#
_entry.id   dd9cf25ff2a8e3d9faa0f9747871e34d
#
_cell.length_a   1.000
_cell.length_b   1.000
_cell.length_c   1.000
_cell.angle_alpha   90.00
_cell.angle_beta   90.00
_cell.angle_gamma   90.00
#
_symmetry.space_group_name_H-M   'P 1'
#
loop_
_entity.id
_entity.type
_entity.pdbx_description
1 polymer ?
#
loop_
_entity_poly.entity_id
_entity_poly.type
_entity_poly.pdbx_seq_one_letter_code
_entity_poly.pdbx_strand_id
1 'polypeptide(L)'
;MARIAGVNLPLNKRAEIGLTYVHGVGRSTANELLTKVGVDPNTYVKDLTEEETVKLRDAVEDLEVEGDLRRDRSQNIKRLSEIGAYRGVRHRRGLPTRGQRTKTNARGRKGPRKMSVAGKKKPPSKK
;
A
#
# COMPACT_ATOMS: atom_id res chain seq x y z
N MET A 1 12.04 -15.46 -13.93
CA MET A 1 11.10 -14.73 -13.04
C MET A 1 11.66 -13.35 -12.75
N ALA A 2 10.96 -12.28 -13.14
CA ALA A 2 11.41 -10.94 -12.82
C ALA A 2 11.14 -10.62 -11.34
N ARG A 3 12.20 -10.44 -10.55
CA ARG A 3 12.14 -10.06 -9.14
C ARG A 3 12.80 -8.70 -8.96
N ILE A 4 12.05 -7.73 -8.41
CA ILE A 4 12.50 -6.34 -8.21
C ILE A 4 12.20 -5.96 -6.75
N ALA A 5 13.15 -5.32 -6.06
CA ALA A 5 13.04 -4.93 -4.64
C ALA A 5 12.52 -6.07 -3.73
N GLY A 6 12.93 -7.31 -4.00
CA GLY A 6 12.48 -8.48 -3.25
C GLY A 6 11.08 -9.01 -3.60
N VAL A 7 10.34 -8.33 -4.49
CA VAL A 7 8.97 -8.70 -4.91
C VAL A 7 8.98 -9.43 -6.25
N ASN A 8 8.27 -10.55 -6.35
CA ASN A 8 8.07 -11.26 -7.60
C ASN A 8 6.97 -10.56 -8.41
N LEU A 9 7.32 -10.10 -9.60
CA LEU A 9 6.36 -9.44 -10.48
C LEU A 9 5.45 -10.47 -11.19
N PRO A 10 4.15 -10.17 -11.35
CA PRO A 10 3.22 -11.04 -12.04
C PRO A 10 3.50 -11.06 -13.56
N LEU A 11 3.85 -12.23 -14.09
CA LEU A 11 4.28 -12.43 -15.48
C LEU A 11 3.22 -12.01 -16.52
N ASN A 12 1.93 -12.19 -16.19
CA ASN A 12 0.80 -11.94 -17.08
C ASN A 12 0.29 -10.48 -17.03
N LYS A 13 1.06 -9.56 -16.46
CA LYS A 13 0.72 -8.14 -16.40
C LYS A 13 1.69 -7.32 -17.23
N ARG A 14 1.24 -6.15 -17.73
CA ARG A 14 2.11 -5.17 -18.37
C ARG A 14 3.12 -4.64 -17.35
N ALA A 15 4.29 -4.22 -17.80
CA ALA A 15 5.38 -3.72 -16.97
C ALA A 15 4.91 -2.56 -16.06
N GLU A 16 4.11 -1.61 -16.59
CA GLU A 16 3.56 -0.52 -15.78
C GLU A 16 2.73 -1.00 -14.59
N ILE A 17 1.95 -2.07 -14.78
CA ILE A 17 1.12 -2.64 -13.72
C ILE A 17 1.93 -3.59 -12.84
N GLY A 18 2.87 -4.32 -13.42
CA GLY A 18 3.77 -5.21 -12.68
C GLY A 18 4.57 -4.46 -11.62
N LEU A 19 5.14 -3.31 -11.97
CA LEU A 19 5.90 -2.48 -11.04
C LEU A 19 5.06 -1.93 -9.88
N THR A 20 3.76 -1.71 -10.04
CA THR A 20 2.90 -1.24 -8.94
C THR A 20 2.69 -2.28 -7.83
N TYR A 21 3.15 -3.52 -8.01
CA TYR A 21 3.16 -4.51 -6.94
C TYR A 21 4.26 -4.25 -5.90
N VAL A 22 5.26 -3.45 -6.27
CA VAL A 22 6.28 -2.96 -5.34
C VAL A 22 5.69 -1.84 -4.49
N HIS A 23 5.70 -2.00 -3.16
CA HIS A 23 5.17 -0.99 -2.25
C HIS A 23 6.00 0.30 -2.32
N GLY A 24 5.37 1.39 -2.68
CA GLY A 24 6.02 2.70 -2.91
C GLY A 24 6.05 3.09 -4.39
N VAL A 25 5.88 2.15 -5.30
CA VAL A 25 5.81 2.43 -6.74
C VAL A 25 4.35 2.53 -7.17
N GLY A 26 3.92 3.73 -7.51
CA GLY A 26 2.61 3.99 -8.12
C GLY A 26 2.69 3.92 -9.64
N ARG A 27 1.55 4.04 -10.32
CA ARG A 27 1.50 4.00 -11.79
C ARG A 27 2.33 5.13 -12.44
N SER A 28 2.29 6.34 -11.89
CA SER A 28 3.08 7.48 -12.38
C SER A 28 4.57 7.18 -12.28
N THR A 29 5.04 6.77 -11.10
CA THR A 29 6.43 6.41 -10.84
C THR A 29 6.87 5.23 -11.72
N ALA A 30 6.00 4.23 -11.91
CA ALA A 30 6.28 3.11 -12.82
C ALA A 30 6.53 3.58 -14.26
N ASN A 31 5.70 4.49 -14.78
CA ASN A 31 5.87 5.05 -16.12
C ASN A 31 7.14 5.90 -16.24
N GLU A 32 7.47 6.68 -15.21
CA GLU A 32 8.73 7.45 -15.16
C GLU A 32 9.96 6.52 -15.21
N LEU A 33 9.94 5.44 -14.42
CA LEU A 33 11.00 4.43 -14.40
C LEU A 33 11.15 3.76 -15.76
N LEU A 34 10.04 3.32 -16.37
CA LEU A 34 10.03 2.67 -17.67
C LEU A 34 10.55 3.61 -18.77
N THR A 35 10.16 4.88 -18.74
CA THR A 35 10.67 5.90 -19.67
C THR A 35 12.18 6.13 -19.45
N LYS A 36 12.65 6.20 -18.20
CA LYS A 36 14.07 6.36 -17.85
C LYS A 36 14.93 5.20 -18.39
N VAL A 37 14.39 3.99 -18.34
CA VAL A 37 15.08 2.77 -18.80
C VAL A 37 14.92 2.53 -20.31
N GLY A 38 13.92 3.17 -20.95
CA GLY A 38 13.63 3.00 -22.37
C GLY A 38 12.79 1.75 -22.68
N VAL A 39 11.99 1.27 -21.73
CA VAL A 39 11.09 0.12 -21.88
C VAL A 39 9.67 0.59 -22.17
N ASP A 40 8.99 -0.04 -23.15
CA ASP A 40 7.58 0.25 -23.43
C ASP A 40 6.70 -0.18 -22.23
N PRO A 41 5.90 0.74 -21.65
CA PRO A 41 4.98 0.42 -20.55
C PRO A 41 3.99 -0.71 -20.84
N ASN A 42 3.69 -0.96 -22.12
CA ASN A 42 2.76 -2.00 -22.54
C ASN A 42 3.39 -3.39 -22.65
N THR A 43 4.71 -3.51 -22.64
CA THR A 43 5.41 -4.79 -22.64
C THR A 43 4.99 -5.63 -21.44
N TYR A 44 4.70 -6.93 -21.64
CA TYR A 44 4.39 -7.82 -20.53
C TYR A 44 5.65 -8.17 -19.73
N VAL A 45 5.48 -8.39 -18.44
CA VAL A 45 6.60 -8.75 -17.54
C VAL A 45 7.33 -10.02 -18.00
N LYS A 46 6.61 -10.96 -18.64
CA LYS A 46 7.20 -12.19 -19.19
C LYS A 46 8.12 -11.95 -20.39
N ASP A 47 7.87 -10.87 -21.13
CA ASP A 47 8.55 -10.53 -22.39
C ASP A 47 9.72 -9.56 -22.17
N LEU A 48 9.98 -9.15 -20.91
CA LEU A 48 11.12 -8.33 -20.52
C LEU A 48 12.43 -9.12 -20.68
N THR A 49 13.42 -8.51 -21.28
CA THR A 49 14.78 -9.06 -21.35
C THR A 49 15.47 -9.01 -19.98
N GLU A 50 16.51 -9.84 -19.81
CA GLU A 50 17.29 -9.80 -18.57
C GLU A 50 17.99 -8.45 -18.37
N GLU A 51 18.50 -7.84 -19.46
CA GLU A 51 19.12 -6.52 -19.41
C GLU A 51 18.16 -5.42 -18.97
N GLU A 52 16.94 -5.42 -19.52
CA GLU A 52 15.88 -4.49 -19.08
C GLU A 52 15.50 -4.70 -17.62
N THR A 53 15.43 -5.95 -17.19
CA THR A 53 15.12 -6.29 -15.79
C THR A 53 16.21 -5.81 -14.83
N VAL A 54 17.49 -5.91 -15.21
CA VAL A 54 18.61 -5.37 -14.42
C VAL A 54 18.52 -3.85 -14.34
N LYS A 55 18.37 -3.16 -15.48
CA LYS A 55 18.22 -1.70 -15.50
C LYS A 55 17.03 -1.20 -14.69
N LEU A 56 15.90 -1.92 -14.73
CA LEU A 56 14.73 -1.61 -13.91
C LEU A 56 15.01 -1.83 -12.41
N ARG A 57 15.78 -2.86 -12.05
CA ARG A 57 16.18 -3.11 -10.68
C ARG A 57 17.05 -1.98 -10.14
N ASP A 58 18.06 -1.59 -10.88
CA ASP A 58 18.97 -0.50 -10.53
C ASP A 58 18.19 0.83 -10.39
N ALA A 59 17.27 1.11 -11.33
CA ALA A 59 16.44 2.32 -11.27
C ALA A 59 15.46 2.34 -10.08
N VAL A 60 15.04 1.17 -9.58
CA VAL A 60 14.17 1.07 -8.40
C VAL A 60 14.99 1.15 -7.11
N GLU A 61 16.26 0.72 -7.09
CA GLU A 61 17.15 0.86 -5.94
C GLU A 61 17.41 2.32 -5.54
N ASP A 62 17.33 3.25 -6.51
CA ASP A 62 17.41 4.70 -6.23
C ASP A 62 16.20 5.23 -5.42
N LEU A 63 15.13 4.44 -5.27
CA LEU A 63 13.89 4.84 -4.60
C LEU A 63 13.73 4.16 -3.24
N GLU A 64 13.15 4.90 -2.29
CA GLU A 64 12.71 4.32 -1.03
C GLU A 64 11.45 3.48 -1.25
N VAL A 65 11.62 2.16 -1.27
CA VAL A 65 10.53 1.22 -1.54
C VAL A 65 10.46 0.12 -0.48
N GLU A 66 9.38 -0.63 -0.48
CA GLU A 66 9.14 -1.82 0.35
C GLU A 66 9.52 -1.65 1.84
N GLY A 67 10.58 -2.30 2.28
CA GLY A 67 10.98 -2.34 3.69
C GLY A 67 11.39 -0.98 4.23
N ASP A 68 12.15 -0.22 3.46
CA ASP A 68 12.67 1.09 3.86
C ASP A 68 11.54 2.11 3.96
N LEU A 69 10.66 2.16 2.97
CA LEU A 69 9.48 3.02 3.02
C LEU A 69 8.53 2.66 4.18
N ARG A 70 8.35 1.36 4.47
CA ARG A 70 7.52 0.91 5.59
C ARG A 70 8.13 1.32 6.93
N ARG A 71 9.46 1.23 7.04
CA ARG A 71 10.23 1.63 8.24
C ARG A 71 10.13 3.13 8.46
N ASP A 72 10.40 3.93 7.42
CA ASP A 72 10.30 5.39 7.49
C ASP A 72 8.90 5.84 7.89
N ARG A 73 7.88 5.33 7.23
CA ARG A 73 6.48 5.62 7.59
C ARG A 73 6.16 5.27 9.04
N SER A 74 6.63 4.12 9.51
CA SER A 74 6.40 3.67 10.89
C SER A 74 7.11 4.58 11.89
N GLN A 75 8.37 4.94 11.62
CA GLN A 75 9.15 5.85 12.45
C GLN A 75 8.51 7.25 12.51
N ASN A 76 8.05 7.77 11.38
CA ASN A 76 7.38 9.07 11.32
C ASN A 76 6.09 9.10 12.16
N ILE A 77 5.28 8.03 12.12
CA ILE A 77 4.08 7.91 12.96
C ILE A 77 4.46 7.78 14.44
N LYS A 78 5.49 6.99 14.75
CA LYS A 78 6.01 6.82 16.11
C LYS A 78 6.50 8.16 16.67
N ARG A 79 7.30 8.89 15.92
CA ARG A 79 7.77 10.23 16.30
C ARG A 79 6.61 11.18 16.62
N LEU A 80 5.59 11.26 15.76
CA LEU A 80 4.40 12.08 16.01
C LEU A 80 3.68 11.67 17.30
N SER A 81 3.68 10.38 17.61
CA SER A 81 3.04 9.85 18.84
C SER A 81 3.85 10.17 20.09
N GLU A 82 5.19 10.16 20.00
CA GLU A 82 6.11 10.44 21.11
C GLU A 82 6.11 11.92 21.50
N ILE A 83 6.11 12.83 20.52
CA ILE A 83 6.02 14.28 20.79
C ILE A 83 4.63 14.74 21.22
N GLY A 84 3.65 13.83 21.33
CA GLY A 84 2.28 14.15 21.77
C GLY A 84 1.47 14.98 20.77
N ALA A 85 1.89 15.08 19.51
CA ALA A 85 1.17 15.83 18.48
C ALA A 85 -0.25 15.31 18.28
N TYR A 86 -1.20 16.20 17.97
CA TYR A 86 -2.61 15.81 17.72
C TYR A 86 -2.72 14.68 16.69
N ARG A 87 -1.95 14.75 15.59
CA ARG A 87 -1.90 13.68 14.58
C ARG A 87 -1.44 12.34 15.17
N GLY A 88 -0.44 12.35 16.06
CA GLY A 88 0.05 11.15 16.74
C GLY A 88 -1.02 10.51 17.63
N VAL A 89 -1.75 11.32 18.39
CA VAL A 89 -2.89 10.85 19.21
C VAL A 89 -3.98 10.23 18.31
N ARG A 90 -4.27 10.83 17.16
CA ARG A 90 -5.24 10.30 16.19
C ARG A 90 -4.79 8.97 15.62
N HIS A 91 -3.50 8.82 15.27
CA HIS A 91 -2.93 7.55 14.81
C HIS A 91 -3.03 6.46 15.89
N ARG A 92 -2.69 6.77 17.15
CA ARG A 92 -2.78 5.84 18.29
C ARG A 92 -4.20 5.35 18.52
N ARG A 93 -5.20 6.23 18.34
CA ARG A 93 -6.62 5.89 18.52
C ARG A 93 -7.26 5.24 17.28
N GLY A 94 -6.53 5.04 16.18
CA GLY A 94 -7.07 4.51 14.93
C GLY A 94 -8.13 5.41 14.29
N LEU A 95 -8.01 6.73 14.45
CA LEU A 95 -8.96 7.71 13.94
C LEU A 95 -8.38 8.48 12.74
N PRO A 96 -9.23 9.09 11.90
CA PRO A 96 -8.78 9.96 10.82
C PRO A 96 -7.90 11.11 11.35
N THR A 97 -6.82 11.43 10.63
CA THR A 97 -5.79 12.40 11.05
C THR A 97 -5.86 13.73 10.29
N ARG A 98 -6.71 13.80 9.24
CA ARG A 98 -6.83 14.97 8.35
C ARG A 98 -8.13 15.73 8.54
N GLY A 99 -8.71 15.76 9.73
CA GLY A 99 -9.92 16.53 10.04
C GLY A 99 -11.24 15.92 9.53
N GLN A 100 -11.23 14.69 9.02
CA GLN A 100 -12.47 14.07 8.55
C GLN A 100 -13.47 13.85 9.68
N ARG A 101 -14.76 13.97 9.34
CA ARG A 101 -15.87 13.74 10.26
C ARG A 101 -15.91 12.30 10.74
N THR A 102 -16.14 12.09 12.03
CA THR A 102 -16.11 10.75 12.65
C THR A 102 -17.47 10.26 13.13
N LYS A 103 -18.50 11.11 13.15
CA LYS A 103 -19.85 10.76 13.65
C LYS A 103 -20.49 9.66 12.82
N THR A 104 -20.43 9.71 11.51
CA THR A 104 -21.12 8.79 10.60
C THR A 104 -20.19 7.79 9.92
N ASN A 105 -19.21 8.26 9.19
CA ASN A 105 -18.31 7.49 8.34
C ASN A 105 -16.95 7.25 9.01
N ALA A 106 -15.84 7.36 8.29
CA ALA A 106 -14.50 7.01 8.74
C ALA A 106 -14.25 5.49 8.87
N ARG A 107 -14.97 4.69 8.07
CA ARG A 107 -14.86 3.22 8.11
C ARG A 107 -13.48 2.71 7.72
N GLY A 108 -12.77 3.41 6.83
CA GLY A 108 -11.40 3.06 6.45
C GLY A 108 -10.41 3.02 7.63
N ARG A 109 -10.70 3.79 8.70
CA ARG A 109 -9.87 3.80 9.92
C ARG A 109 -10.48 3.01 11.07
N LYS A 110 -11.81 3.05 11.22
CA LYS A 110 -12.53 2.36 12.29
C LYS A 110 -12.78 0.86 12.00
N GLY A 111 -12.52 0.43 10.77
CA GLY A 111 -12.84 -0.91 10.31
C GLY A 111 -14.32 -1.13 9.98
N PRO A 112 -14.68 -2.32 9.49
CA PRO A 112 -16.06 -2.66 9.14
C PRO A 112 -16.99 -2.56 10.36
N ARG A 113 -18.25 -2.26 10.11
CA ARG A 113 -19.27 -2.34 11.17
C ARG A 113 -19.47 -3.81 11.53
N LYS A 114 -19.54 -4.10 12.84
CA LYS A 114 -20.05 -5.40 13.28
C LYS A 114 -21.49 -5.52 12.75
N MET A 115 -21.75 -6.51 11.91
CA MET A 115 -23.11 -6.81 11.50
C MET A 115 -23.86 -7.30 12.75
N SER A 116 -24.88 -6.53 13.17
CA SER A 116 -25.84 -7.04 14.13
C SER A 116 -26.57 -8.20 13.45
N VAL A 117 -26.48 -9.40 14.01
CA VAL A 117 -27.28 -10.53 13.55
C VAL A 117 -28.73 -10.18 13.84
N ALA A 118 -29.47 -9.80 12.78
CA ALA A 118 -30.90 -9.60 12.89
C ALA A 118 -31.54 -10.92 13.30
N GLY A 119 -32.32 -10.92 14.37
CA GLY A 119 -33.26 -12.00 14.62
C GLY A 119 -32.83 -13.20 15.45
N LYS A 120 -31.90 -13.07 16.40
CA LYS A 120 -31.96 -14.01 17.52
C LYS A 120 -33.22 -13.67 18.33
N LYS A 121 -34.33 -14.36 18.03
CA LYS A 121 -35.49 -14.40 18.94
C LYS A 121 -34.98 -14.75 20.33
N LYS A 122 -35.28 -13.92 21.30
CA LYS A 122 -35.03 -14.29 22.71
C LYS A 122 -35.70 -15.64 22.97
N PRO A 123 -35.03 -16.61 23.59
CA PRO A 123 -35.69 -17.85 23.96
C PRO A 123 -36.92 -17.52 24.81
N PRO A 124 -38.04 -18.25 24.64
CA PRO A 124 -39.22 -18.00 25.43
C PRO A 124 -38.86 -18.08 26.92
N SER A 125 -39.28 -17.08 27.69
CA SER A 125 -39.10 -17.11 29.14
C SER A 125 -39.76 -18.34 29.69
N LYS A 126 -39.03 -19.17 30.44
CA LYS A 126 -39.63 -20.26 31.21
C LYS A 126 -40.61 -19.64 32.21
N LYS A 127 -41.89 -19.98 32.09
CA LYS A 127 -42.87 -19.77 33.15
C LYS A 127 -42.55 -20.69 34.31
#